data_aff4025f3af63d16acb156a5b6d2f64e
#
_entry.id   aff4025f3af63d16acb156a5b6d2f64e
#
_cell.length_a   1.000
_cell.length_b   1.000
_cell.length_c   1.000
_cell.angle_alpha   90.00
_cell.angle_beta   90.00
_cell.angle_gamma   90.00
#
_symmetry.space_group_name_H-M   'P 1'
#
loop_
_entity.id
_entity.type
_entity.pdbx_description
1 polymer ?
#
loop_
_entity_poly.entity_id
_entity_poly.type
_entity_poly.pdbx_seq_one_letter_code
_entity_poly.pdbx_strand_id
1 'polypeptide(L)'
;MLAARTTGPQRCATIQERARATDWERALDSTASIVICVAAVAALLVAERRNSQVGKWFTKPVASAAFIAVAAISGALDSDYGRLILLGLGLCLLGDVLLIPEGRLAVFRAGVFAFLAGHVAFAAAFLTQPRSLPWLAVAAVTLVLALSGVWRWLSPRLPVDMRRPVQSYFLVIGVMTALACAVSGAGGPPIIAAGAIAFTASDIAVARDRFVHQEFANRAWGLPLYYLALVLLALSPSVISRG
;
A
#
# COMPACT_ATOMS: atom_id res chain seq x y z
N MET A 1 32.95 -5.76 50.94
CA MET A 1 31.93 -6.29 50.05
C MET A 1 32.18 -5.74 48.65
N LEU A 2 32.93 -6.50 47.81
CA LEU A 2 33.27 -6.09 46.46
C LEU A 2 32.11 -6.42 45.50
N ALA A 3 31.48 -5.38 44.94
CA ALA A 3 30.54 -5.56 43.84
C ALA A 3 31.34 -5.95 42.60
N ALA A 4 31.15 -7.17 42.11
CA ALA A 4 31.75 -7.66 40.86
C ALA A 4 31.25 -6.80 39.67
N ARG A 5 32.13 -5.96 39.13
CA ARG A 5 31.89 -5.27 37.86
C ARG A 5 31.85 -6.34 36.76
N THR A 6 30.66 -6.62 36.26
CA THR A 6 30.49 -7.47 35.05
C THR A 6 31.31 -6.87 33.91
N THR A 7 32.26 -7.65 33.41
CA THR A 7 33.22 -7.29 32.38
C THR A 7 32.51 -7.03 31.03
N GLY A 8 33.04 -6.12 30.19
CA GLY A 8 32.48 -5.64 28.92
C GLY A 8 31.88 -6.70 27.98
N PRO A 9 32.47 -7.90 27.82
CA PRO A 9 31.90 -8.96 26.94
C PRO A 9 30.53 -9.48 27.36
N GLN A 10 30.28 -9.59 28.67
CA GLN A 10 28.98 -10.08 29.21
C GLN A 10 27.85 -9.06 29.02
N ARG A 11 28.15 -7.76 29.09
CA ARG A 11 27.19 -6.69 28.78
C ARG A 11 26.83 -6.65 27.30
N CYS A 12 27.79 -6.85 26.38
CA CYS A 12 27.53 -6.93 24.94
C CYS A 12 26.65 -8.14 24.60
N ALA A 13 26.91 -9.32 25.20
CA ALA A 13 26.10 -10.51 24.97
C ALA A 13 24.64 -10.32 25.40
N THR A 14 24.41 -9.75 26.59
CA THR A 14 23.04 -9.49 27.08
C THR A 14 22.28 -8.42 26.28
N ILE A 15 22.98 -7.42 25.76
CA ILE A 15 22.36 -6.41 24.86
C ILE A 15 21.98 -7.07 23.53
N GLN A 16 22.85 -7.92 22.99
CA GLN A 16 22.62 -8.63 21.73
C GLN A 16 21.48 -9.66 21.82
N GLU A 17 21.37 -10.36 22.97
CA GLU A 17 20.24 -11.26 23.24
C GLU A 17 18.92 -10.52 23.36
N ARG A 18 18.88 -9.38 24.04
CA ARG A 18 17.68 -8.54 24.15
C ARG A 18 17.27 -7.97 22.80
N ALA A 19 18.23 -7.51 21.98
CA ALA A 19 17.94 -7.03 20.64
C ALA A 19 17.34 -8.13 19.74
N ARG A 20 17.91 -9.35 19.79
CA ARG A 20 17.34 -10.50 19.06
C ARG A 20 15.95 -10.89 19.55
N ALA A 21 15.70 -10.85 20.86
CA ALA A 21 14.37 -11.14 21.41
C ALA A 21 13.32 -10.12 20.93
N THR A 22 13.65 -8.82 20.94
CA THR A 22 12.74 -7.78 20.43
C THR A 22 12.53 -7.87 18.90
N ASP A 23 13.55 -8.23 18.13
CA ASP A 23 13.40 -8.43 16.68
C ASP A 23 12.53 -9.65 16.35
N TRP A 24 12.66 -10.72 17.15
CA TRP A 24 11.82 -11.91 17.00
C TRP A 24 10.35 -11.63 17.35
N GLU A 25 10.08 -10.92 18.44
CA GLU A 25 8.72 -10.49 18.82
C GLU A 25 8.08 -9.61 17.72
N ARG A 26 8.80 -8.62 17.21
CA ARG A 26 8.33 -7.81 16.08
C ARG A 26 8.04 -8.63 14.82
N ALA A 27 8.87 -9.63 14.51
CA ALA A 27 8.64 -10.51 13.38
C ALA A 27 7.39 -11.36 13.55
N LEU A 28 7.13 -11.88 14.75
CA LEU A 28 5.90 -12.62 15.07
C LEU A 28 4.66 -11.74 14.97
N ASP A 29 4.70 -10.52 15.52
CA ASP A 29 3.58 -9.58 15.48
C ASP A 29 3.27 -9.12 14.06
N SER A 30 4.30 -8.87 13.23
CA SER A 30 4.13 -8.57 11.81
C SER A 30 3.51 -9.73 11.06
N THR A 31 3.96 -10.97 11.33
CA THR A 31 3.41 -12.17 10.71
C THR A 31 1.95 -12.39 11.10
N ALA A 32 1.62 -12.23 12.39
CA ALA A 32 0.24 -12.31 12.87
C ALA A 32 -0.66 -11.26 12.18
N SER A 33 -0.19 -10.02 12.07
CA SER A 33 -0.92 -8.95 11.40
C SER A 33 -1.15 -9.24 9.90
N ILE A 34 -0.15 -9.80 9.21
CA ILE A 34 -0.29 -10.23 7.80
C ILE A 34 -1.30 -11.37 7.68
N VAL A 35 -1.27 -12.36 8.56
CA VAL A 35 -2.23 -13.47 8.57
C VAL A 35 -3.66 -12.96 8.79
N ILE A 36 -3.84 -12.02 9.73
CA ILE A 36 -5.15 -11.35 9.95
C ILE A 36 -5.59 -10.62 8.68
N CYS A 37 -4.69 -9.87 8.03
CA CYS A 37 -5.00 -9.19 6.78
C CYS A 37 -5.48 -10.18 5.69
N VAL A 38 -4.73 -11.26 5.47
CA VAL A 38 -5.08 -12.28 4.47
C VAL A 38 -6.42 -12.94 4.78
N ALA A 39 -6.66 -13.31 6.04
CA ALA A 39 -7.93 -13.89 6.48
C ALA A 39 -9.11 -12.91 6.29
N ALA A 40 -8.91 -11.63 6.63
CA ALA A 40 -9.91 -10.59 6.44
C ALA A 40 -10.20 -10.35 4.94
N VAL A 41 -9.18 -10.37 4.07
CA VAL A 41 -9.35 -10.27 2.61
C VAL A 41 -10.11 -11.48 2.05
N ALA A 42 -9.80 -12.69 2.51
CA ALA A 42 -10.56 -13.88 2.11
C ALA A 42 -12.05 -13.78 2.53
N ALA A 43 -12.31 -13.33 3.76
CA ALA A 43 -13.67 -13.08 4.23
C ALA A 43 -14.35 -11.93 3.45
N LEU A 44 -13.60 -10.89 3.07
CA LEU A 44 -14.09 -9.78 2.24
C LEU A 44 -14.51 -10.29 0.85
N LEU A 45 -13.73 -11.16 0.22
CA LEU A 45 -14.10 -11.76 -1.08
C LEU A 45 -15.40 -12.57 -0.99
N VAL A 46 -15.62 -13.28 0.12
CA VAL A 46 -16.90 -13.98 0.38
C VAL A 46 -18.04 -12.98 0.56
N ALA A 47 -17.81 -11.88 1.30
CA ALA A 47 -18.80 -10.82 1.50
C ALA A 47 -19.17 -10.12 0.17
N GLU A 48 -18.15 -9.83 -0.67
CA GLU A 48 -18.35 -9.25 -2.02
C GLU A 48 -19.14 -10.20 -2.93
N ARG A 49 -18.80 -11.49 -2.94
CA ARG A 49 -19.52 -12.50 -3.74
C ARG A 49 -20.98 -12.67 -3.30
N ARG A 50 -21.24 -12.53 -1.99
CA ARG A 50 -22.59 -12.62 -1.41
C ARG A 50 -23.32 -11.29 -1.40
N ASN A 51 -22.70 -10.21 -1.88
CA ASN A 51 -23.20 -8.85 -1.82
C ASN A 51 -23.64 -8.41 -0.40
N SER A 52 -22.90 -8.87 0.62
CA SER A 52 -23.20 -8.62 2.03
C SER A 52 -22.62 -7.27 2.48
N GLN A 53 -23.43 -6.25 2.64
CA GLN A 53 -23.00 -4.95 3.17
C GLN A 53 -22.43 -5.06 4.59
N VAL A 54 -23.09 -5.83 5.46
CA VAL A 54 -22.61 -6.09 6.82
C VAL A 54 -21.23 -6.72 6.81
N GLY A 55 -21.00 -7.74 5.95
CA GLY A 55 -19.70 -8.37 5.79
C GLY A 55 -18.62 -7.37 5.37
N LYS A 56 -18.91 -6.48 4.41
CA LYS A 56 -17.97 -5.43 3.96
C LYS A 56 -17.61 -4.47 5.10
N TRP A 57 -18.58 -4.06 5.94
CA TRP A 57 -18.37 -3.16 7.07
C TRP A 57 -17.45 -3.72 8.15
N PHE A 58 -17.39 -5.05 8.31
CA PHE A 58 -16.46 -5.69 9.25
C PHE A 58 -15.12 -6.02 8.61
N THR A 59 -15.14 -6.62 7.41
CA THR A 59 -13.92 -7.18 6.82
C THR A 59 -12.96 -6.12 6.26
N LYS A 60 -13.45 -5.04 5.62
CA LYS A 60 -12.59 -3.97 5.10
C LYS A 60 -11.83 -3.24 6.20
N PRO A 61 -12.48 -2.69 7.25
CA PRO A 61 -11.73 -2.01 8.31
C PRO A 61 -10.72 -2.92 9.02
N VAL A 62 -11.05 -4.21 9.22
CA VAL A 62 -10.11 -5.16 9.83
C VAL A 62 -8.90 -5.40 8.94
N ALA A 63 -9.08 -5.62 7.64
CA ALA A 63 -7.98 -5.79 6.71
C ALA A 63 -7.11 -4.54 6.63
N SER A 64 -7.74 -3.36 6.65
CA SER A 64 -7.02 -2.08 6.59
C SER A 64 -6.31 -1.73 7.91
N ALA A 65 -6.88 -2.04 9.06
CA ALA A 65 -6.20 -1.91 10.35
C ALA A 65 -4.98 -2.84 10.42
N ALA A 66 -5.06 -4.02 9.83
CA ALA A 66 -3.96 -4.97 9.83
C ALA A 66 -2.74 -4.47 9.05
N PHE A 67 -2.87 -3.86 7.86
CA PHE A 67 -1.71 -3.29 7.17
C PHE A 67 -1.14 -2.05 7.87
N ILE A 68 -1.97 -1.28 8.59
CA ILE A 68 -1.48 -0.18 9.45
C ILE A 68 -0.67 -0.73 10.62
N ALA A 69 -1.13 -1.82 11.25
CA ALA A 69 -0.38 -2.49 12.31
C ALA A 69 0.98 -3.01 11.78
N VAL A 70 1.01 -3.62 10.59
CA VAL A 70 2.27 -4.02 9.94
C VAL A 70 3.21 -2.83 9.79
N ALA A 71 2.73 -1.67 9.31
CA ALA A 71 3.58 -0.49 9.15
C ALA A 71 4.12 0.04 10.48
N ALA A 72 3.29 0.10 11.52
CA ALA A 72 3.70 0.54 12.85
C ALA A 72 4.77 -0.38 13.44
N ILE A 73 4.59 -1.70 13.36
CA ILE A 73 5.56 -2.71 13.82
C ILE A 73 6.85 -2.65 12.99
N SER A 74 6.74 -2.31 11.70
CA SER A 74 7.87 -2.12 10.78
C SER A 74 8.67 -0.83 11.00
N GLY A 75 8.39 -0.07 12.06
CA GLY A 75 9.12 1.15 12.39
C GLY A 75 8.73 2.36 11.54
N ALA A 76 7.48 2.41 11.04
CA ALA A 76 7.03 3.53 10.22
C ALA A 76 7.07 4.89 10.95
N LEU A 77 7.05 4.91 12.29
CA LEU A 77 7.12 6.15 13.08
C LEU A 77 8.56 6.67 13.26
N ASP A 78 9.58 5.87 12.95
CA ASP A 78 10.97 6.16 13.27
C ASP A 78 11.68 7.02 12.20
N SER A 79 11.04 7.25 11.05
CA SER A 79 11.60 8.03 9.94
C SER A 79 10.54 8.84 9.20
N ASP A 80 10.94 9.89 8.50
CA ASP A 80 10.01 10.69 7.68
C ASP A 80 9.45 9.86 6.52
N TYR A 81 10.26 8.97 5.93
CA TYR A 81 9.79 7.98 4.95
C TYR A 81 8.64 7.15 5.52
N GLY A 82 8.87 6.54 6.67
CA GLY A 82 7.88 5.68 7.32
C GLY A 82 6.59 6.43 7.70
N ARG A 83 6.71 7.65 8.22
CA ARG A 83 5.54 8.49 8.56
C ARG A 83 4.70 8.82 7.35
N LEU A 84 5.33 9.11 6.20
CA LEU A 84 4.62 9.35 4.94
C LEU A 84 3.98 8.07 4.38
N ILE A 85 4.64 6.90 4.51
CA ILE A 85 4.02 5.60 4.22
C ILE A 85 2.79 5.39 5.10
N LEU A 86 2.91 5.59 6.41
CA LEU A 86 1.80 5.43 7.36
C LEU A 86 0.64 6.38 7.06
N LEU A 87 0.93 7.63 6.68
CA LEU A 87 -0.08 8.60 6.23
C LEU A 87 -0.81 8.09 4.99
N GLY A 88 -0.07 7.59 3.98
CA GLY A 88 -0.64 7.00 2.77
C GLY A 88 -1.55 5.82 3.07
N LEU A 89 -1.12 4.91 3.95
CA LEU A 89 -1.91 3.77 4.40
C LEU A 89 -3.18 4.21 5.15
N GLY A 90 -3.09 5.22 6.01
CA GLY A 90 -4.24 5.79 6.72
C GLY A 90 -5.28 6.40 5.77
N LEU A 91 -4.82 7.09 4.72
CA LEU A 91 -5.68 7.63 3.66
C LEU A 91 -6.32 6.51 2.83
N CYS A 92 -5.62 5.40 2.59
CA CYS A 92 -6.18 4.21 1.94
C CYS A 92 -7.26 3.55 2.82
N LEU A 93 -7.04 3.42 4.13
CA LEU A 93 -8.07 2.95 5.08
C LEU A 93 -9.31 3.85 5.02
N LEU A 94 -9.13 5.18 5.03
CA LEU A 94 -10.23 6.12 4.88
C LEU A 94 -10.98 5.89 3.57
N GLY A 95 -10.25 5.70 2.47
CA GLY A 95 -10.82 5.36 1.17
C GLY A 95 -11.61 4.06 1.19
N ASP A 96 -11.07 3.01 1.83
CA ASP A 96 -11.74 1.72 1.98
C ASP A 96 -13.09 1.85 2.69
N VAL A 97 -13.13 2.60 3.79
CA VAL A 97 -14.37 2.84 4.56
C VAL A 97 -15.37 3.66 3.74
N LEU A 98 -14.90 4.72 3.06
CA LEU A 98 -15.75 5.59 2.24
C LEU A 98 -16.33 4.89 1.00
N LEU A 99 -15.67 3.84 0.50
CA LEU A 99 -16.18 3.05 -0.62
C LEU A 99 -17.16 1.93 -0.23
N ILE A 100 -17.44 1.72 1.08
CA ILE A 100 -18.42 0.71 1.51
C ILE A 100 -19.87 1.13 1.19
N PRO A 101 -20.32 2.38 1.47
CA PRO A 101 -21.70 2.79 1.18
C PRO A 101 -21.95 2.85 -0.33
N GLU A 102 -22.93 2.10 -0.81
CA GLU A 102 -23.36 2.11 -2.21
C GLU A 102 -24.39 3.23 -2.46
N GLY A 103 -24.47 3.70 -3.71
CA GLY A 103 -25.50 4.66 -4.14
C GLY A 103 -25.26 6.13 -3.76
N ARG A 104 -24.21 6.48 -3.02
CA ARG A 104 -23.88 7.84 -2.60
C ARG A 104 -22.68 8.40 -3.38
N LEU A 105 -22.94 9.10 -4.47
CA LEU A 105 -21.89 9.63 -5.37
C LEU A 105 -20.88 10.53 -4.65
N ALA A 106 -21.32 11.38 -3.72
CA ALA A 106 -20.41 12.25 -2.96
C ALA A 106 -19.45 11.46 -2.07
N VAL A 107 -19.92 10.40 -1.41
CA VAL A 107 -19.10 9.54 -0.56
C VAL A 107 -18.12 8.73 -1.41
N PHE A 108 -18.57 8.20 -2.55
CA PHE A 108 -17.70 7.54 -3.52
C PHE A 108 -16.57 8.48 -3.98
N ARG A 109 -16.90 9.71 -4.39
CA ARG A 109 -15.89 10.72 -4.78
C ARG A 109 -14.90 11.00 -3.66
N ALA A 110 -15.39 11.17 -2.41
CA ALA A 110 -14.51 11.37 -1.26
C ALA A 110 -13.55 10.17 -1.05
N GLY A 111 -14.02 8.93 -1.23
CA GLY A 111 -13.18 7.74 -1.18
C GLY A 111 -12.09 7.75 -2.26
N VAL A 112 -12.44 8.09 -3.50
CA VAL A 112 -11.47 8.21 -4.61
C VAL A 112 -10.44 9.30 -4.31
N PHE A 113 -10.85 10.44 -3.75
CA PHE A 113 -9.90 11.49 -3.33
C PHE A 113 -9.00 11.06 -2.17
N ALA A 114 -9.50 10.26 -1.23
CA ALA A 114 -8.69 9.71 -0.15
C ALA A 114 -7.59 8.79 -0.70
N PHE A 115 -7.91 7.91 -1.66
CA PHE A 115 -6.91 7.09 -2.35
C PHE A 115 -5.92 7.95 -3.14
N LEU A 116 -6.38 8.95 -3.87
CA LEU A 116 -5.51 9.86 -4.60
C LEU A 116 -4.51 10.55 -3.66
N ALA A 117 -4.98 11.06 -2.52
CA ALA A 117 -4.12 11.66 -1.49
C ALA A 117 -3.14 10.63 -0.91
N GLY A 118 -3.56 9.38 -0.75
CA GLY A 118 -2.69 8.27 -0.36
C GLY A 118 -1.54 8.05 -1.34
N HIS A 119 -1.82 8.05 -2.64
CA HIS A 119 -0.79 7.96 -3.68
C HIS A 119 0.19 9.14 -3.66
N VAL A 120 -0.30 10.35 -3.39
CA VAL A 120 0.56 11.53 -3.22
C VAL A 120 1.46 11.37 -2.00
N ALA A 121 0.95 10.85 -0.88
CA ALA A 121 1.74 10.59 0.31
C ALA A 121 2.83 9.53 0.06
N PHE A 122 2.51 8.44 -0.66
CA PHE A 122 3.51 7.45 -1.07
C PHE A 122 4.55 8.05 -2.02
N ALA A 123 4.15 8.85 -3.00
CA ALA A 123 5.08 9.54 -3.88
C ALA A 123 6.02 10.46 -3.09
N ALA A 124 5.50 11.21 -2.11
CA ALA A 124 6.29 12.03 -1.20
C ALA A 124 7.28 11.18 -0.37
N ALA A 125 6.86 10.01 0.12
CA ALA A 125 7.76 9.08 0.81
C ALA A 125 8.92 8.65 -0.10
N PHE A 126 8.64 8.27 -1.35
CA PHE A 126 9.68 7.85 -2.31
C PHE A 126 10.63 9.01 -2.67
N LEU A 127 10.15 10.26 -2.62
CA LEU A 127 11.00 11.45 -2.82
C LEU A 127 12.01 11.66 -1.69
N THR A 128 11.83 11.10 -0.51
CA THR A 128 12.83 11.17 0.58
C THR A 128 14.00 10.20 0.39
N GLN A 129 13.89 9.25 -0.55
CA GLN A 129 14.88 8.21 -0.76
C GLN A 129 15.80 8.49 -1.95
N PRO A 130 17.02 7.91 -1.99
CA PRO A 130 17.89 7.93 -3.17
C PRO A 130 17.17 7.35 -4.38
N ARG A 131 17.37 7.92 -5.56
CA ARG A 131 16.68 7.55 -6.81
C ARG A 131 17.65 7.45 -7.97
N SER A 132 17.42 6.48 -8.84
CA SER A 132 18.14 6.30 -10.10
C SER A 132 17.39 7.01 -11.24
N LEU A 133 17.99 8.05 -11.85
CA LEU A 133 17.40 8.75 -12.99
C LEU A 133 17.20 7.86 -14.21
N PRO A 134 18.11 6.95 -14.59
CA PRO A 134 17.86 6.00 -15.67
C PRO A 134 16.64 5.11 -15.42
N TRP A 135 16.48 4.56 -14.20
CA TRP A 135 15.31 3.75 -13.85
C TRP A 135 14.03 4.58 -13.81
N LEU A 136 14.10 5.84 -13.35
CA LEU A 136 12.97 6.76 -13.43
C LEU A 136 12.51 6.97 -14.87
N ALA A 137 13.45 7.21 -15.79
CA ALA A 137 13.13 7.43 -17.20
C ALA A 137 12.53 6.17 -17.85
N VAL A 138 13.11 4.99 -17.61
CA VAL A 138 12.58 3.71 -18.11
C VAL A 138 11.16 3.46 -17.58
N ALA A 139 10.97 3.61 -16.26
CA ALA A 139 9.66 3.42 -15.63
C ALA A 139 8.63 4.44 -16.15
N ALA A 140 9.00 5.72 -16.28
CA ALA A 140 8.11 6.76 -16.77
C ALA A 140 7.66 6.46 -18.21
N VAL A 141 8.57 6.09 -19.12
CA VAL A 141 8.22 5.72 -20.50
C VAL A 141 7.30 4.51 -20.54
N THR A 142 7.65 3.46 -19.80
CA THR A 142 6.85 2.22 -19.71
C THR A 142 5.44 2.50 -19.19
N LEU A 143 5.33 3.28 -18.10
CA LEU A 143 4.03 3.62 -17.51
C LEU A 143 3.21 4.55 -18.41
N VAL A 144 3.83 5.52 -19.08
CA VAL A 144 3.13 6.37 -20.06
C VAL A 144 2.54 5.51 -21.17
N LEU A 145 3.30 4.56 -21.73
CA LEU A 145 2.80 3.67 -22.78
C LEU A 145 1.67 2.77 -22.26
N ALA A 146 1.87 2.11 -21.10
CA ALA A 146 0.87 1.21 -20.51
C ALA A 146 -0.41 1.95 -20.12
N LEU A 147 -0.31 3.05 -19.37
CA LEU A 147 -1.47 3.82 -18.92
C LEU A 147 -2.16 4.55 -20.07
N SER A 148 -1.44 4.96 -21.13
CA SER A 148 -2.06 5.47 -22.37
C SER A 148 -2.90 4.40 -23.06
N GLY A 149 -2.43 3.16 -23.08
CA GLY A 149 -3.21 2.02 -23.58
C GLY A 149 -4.49 1.80 -22.77
N VAL A 150 -4.38 1.78 -21.44
CA VAL A 150 -5.53 1.68 -20.52
C VAL A 150 -6.47 2.88 -20.69
N TRP A 151 -5.95 4.09 -20.82
CA TRP A 151 -6.74 5.30 -21.04
C TRP A 151 -7.52 5.24 -22.36
N ARG A 152 -6.89 4.84 -23.48
CA ARG A 152 -7.57 4.68 -24.78
C ARG A 152 -8.70 3.66 -24.72
N TRP A 153 -8.51 2.59 -23.97
CA TRP A 153 -9.53 1.57 -23.75
C TRP A 153 -10.66 2.06 -22.82
N LEU A 154 -10.35 2.81 -21.75
CA LEU A 154 -11.31 3.23 -20.73
C LEU A 154 -12.07 4.51 -21.11
N SER A 155 -11.41 5.49 -21.72
CA SER A 155 -11.95 6.84 -21.95
C SER A 155 -13.27 6.91 -22.72
N PRO A 156 -13.57 6.04 -23.73
CA PRO A 156 -14.87 6.04 -24.41
C PRO A 156 -16.03 5.60 -23.50
N ARG A 157 -15.72 4.90 -22.40
CA ARG A 157 -16.70 4.35 -21.45
C ARG A 157 -16.94 5.26 -20.24
N LEU A 158 -16.13 6.31 -20.11
CA LEU A 158 -16.25 7.27 -19.01
C LEU A 158 -17.32 8.34 -19.30
N PRO A 159 -18.18 8.67 -18.32
CA PRO A 159 -18.95 9.90 -18.34
C PRO A 159 -18.06 11.12 -18.52
N VAL A 160 -18.55 12.15 -19.22
CA VAL A 160 -17.74 13.34 -19.59
C VAL A 160 -17.16 14.04 -18.35
N ASP A 161 -17.94 14.14 -17.27
CA ASP A 161 -17.55 14.74 -16.00
C ASP A 161 -16.48 13.93 -15.23
N MET A 162 -16.32 12.64 -15.54
CA MET A 162 -15.36 11.75 -14.90
C MET A 162 -14.02 11.64 -15.65
N ARG A 163 -13.95 12.10 -16.90
CA ARG A 163 -12.72 11.98 -17.71
C ARG A 163 -11.53 12.70 -17.09
N ARG A 164 -11.71 13.98 -16.69
CA ARG A 164 -10.62 14.75 -16.05
C ARG A 164 -10.18 14.18 -14.71
N PRO A 165 -11.07 13.85 -13.76
CA PRO A 165 -10.70 13.20 -12.51
C PRO A 165 -9.92 11.89 -12.70
N VAL A 166 -10.38 11.01 -13.59
CA VAL A 166 -9.70 9.73 -13.85
C VAL A 166 -8.34 9.94 -14.52
N GLN A 167 -8.23 10.92 -15.42
CA GLN A 167 -6.95 11.26 -16.05
C GLN A 167 -5.94 11.79 -15.04
N SER A 168 -6.37 12.68 -14.13
CA SER A 168 -5.51 13.19 -13.06
C SER A 168 -5.08 12.05 -12.10
N TYR A 169 -5.98 11.12 -11.83
CA TYR A 169 -5.69 9.95 -11.03
C TYR A 169 -4.60 9.07 -11.69
N PHE A 170 -4.71 8.80 -13.00
CA PHE A 170 -3.70 8.05 -13.77
C PHE A 170 -2.33 8.73 -13.76
N LEU A 171 -2.30 10.07 -13.82
CA LEU A 171 -1.04 10.81 -13.71
C LEU A 171 -0.38 10.58 -12.35
N VAL A 172 -1.14 10.72 -11.26
CA VAL A 172 -0.62 10.60 -9.91
C VAL A 172 -0.11 9.18 -9.62
N ILE A 173 -0.87 8.13 -9.98
CA ILE A 173 -0.41 6.75 -9.78
C ILE A 173 0.80 6.42 -10.66
N GLY A 174 0.85 6.96 -11.88
CA GLY A 174 2.00 6.81 -12.77
C GLY A 174 3.27 7.43 -12.18
N VAL A 175 3.17 8.66 -11.66
CA VAL A 175 4.29 9.34 -10.98
C VAL A 175 4.72 8.57 -9.73
N MET A 176 3.79 8.16 -8.88
CA MET A 176 4.09 7.37 -7.68
C MET A 176 4.83 6.07 -8.04
N THR A 177 4.34 5.33 -9.04
CA THR A 177 4.94 4.06 -9.44
C THR A 177 6.32 4.25 -10.10
N ALA A 178 6.50 5.30 -10.91
CA ALA A 178 7.79 5.62 -11.50
C ALA A 178 8.84 5.97 -10.42
N LEU A 179 8.46 6.74 -9.41
CA LEU A 179 9.32 7.04 -8.26
C LEU A 179 9.68 5.78 -7.46
N ALA A 180 8.73 4.89 -7.21
CA ALA A 180 8.97 3.61 -6.56
C ALA A 180 10.00 2.75 -7.32
N CYS A 181 9.85 2.65 -8.64
CA CYS A 181 10.81 1.96 -9.50
C CYS A 181 12.21 2.62 -9.47
N ALA A 182 12.26 3.96 -9.43
CA ALA A 182 13.51 4.69 -9.35
C ALA A 182 14.24 4.47 -8.01
N VAL A 183 13.51 4.36 -6.90
CA VAL A 183 14.07 4.04 -5.58
C VAL A 183 14.64 2.61 -5.59
N SER A 184 13.87 1.63 -6.06
CA SER A 184 14.34 0.23 -6.15
C SER A 184 15.53 0.10 -7.11
N GLY A 185 15.55 0.84 -8.21
CA GLY A 185 16.65 0.88 -9.18
C GLY A 185 17.91 1.60 -8.67
N ALA A 186 17.84 2.35 -7.59
CA ALA A 186 18.99 2.95 -6.91
C ALA A 186 19.60 2.03 -5.82
N GLY A 187 19.17 0.77 -5.76
CA GLY A 187 19.58 -0.18 -4.72
C GLY A 187 18.59 -0.26 -3.54
N GLY A 188 17.50 0.48 -3.59
CA GLY A 188 16.42 0.36 -2.59
C GLY A 188 15.67 -0.97 -2.67
N PRO A 189 14.90 -1.33 -1.63
CA PRO A 189 14.22 -2.63 -1.56
C PRO A 189 13.24 -2.86 -2.73
N PRO A 190 13.29 -4.01 -3.42
CA PRO A 190 12.40 -4.32 -4.55
C PRO A 190 10.91 -4.34 -4.19
N ILE A 191 10.57 -4.57 -2.91
CA ILE A 191 9.18 -4.58 -2.44
C ILE A 191 8.47 -3.24 -2.63
N ILE A 192 9.22 -2.12 -2.72
CA ILE A 192 8.68 -0.79 -2.96
C ILE A 192 8.10 -0.72 -4.39
N ALA A 193 8.90 -1.08 -5.39
CA ALA A 193 8.44 -1.13 -6.77
C ALA A 193 7.32 -2.16 -6.96
N ALA A 194 7.47 -3.36 -6.38
CA ALA A 194 6.46 -4.42 -6.44
C ALA A 194 5.12 -3.96 -5.84
N GLY A 195 5.15 -3.30 -4.67
CA GLY A 195 3.97 -2.74 -4.02
C GLY A 195 3.29 -1.67 -4.88
N ALA A 196 4.05 -0.71 -5.42
CA ALA A 196 3.51 0.35 -6.26
C ALA A 196 2.91 -0.17 -7.57
N ILE A 197 3.57 -1.14 -8.22
CA ILE A 197 3.06 -1.78 -9.44
C ILE A 197 1.78 -2.57 -9.15
N ALA A 198 1.76 -3.35 -8.07
CA ALA A 198 0.58 -4.10 -7.65
C ALA A 198 -0.60 -3.15 -7.35
N PHE A 199 -0.34 -2.01 -6.70
CA PHE A 199 -1.36 -1.00 -6.45
C PHE A 199 -1.92 -0.44 -7.76
N THR A 200 -1.04 0.00 -8.67
CA THR A 200 -1.45 0.51 -9.98
C THR A 200 -2.31 -0.51 -10.75
N ALA A 201 -1.93 -1.78 -10.71
CA ALA A 201 -2.70 -2.84 -11.34
C ALA A 201 -4.07 -3.04 -10.67
N SER A 202 -4.15 -2.95 -9.33
CA SER A 202 -5.42 -3.05 -8.61
C SER A 202 -6.39 -1.92 -8.98
N ASP A 203 -5.88 -0.71 -9.21
CA ASP A 203 -6.70 0.44 -9.61
C ASP A 203 -7.30 0.27 -11.02
N ILE A 204 -6.62 -0.46 -11.89
CA ILE A 204 -7.21 -0.85 -13.19
C ILE A 204 -8.40 -1.79 -12.98
N ALA A 205 -8.36 -2.70 -11.98
CA ALA A 205 -9.50 -3.54 -11.63
C ALA A 205 -10.68 -2.69 -11.13
N VAL A 206 -10.42 -1.72 -10.27
CA VAL A 206 -11.44 -0.78 -9.77
C VAL A 206 -12.06 0.02 -10.90
N ALA A 207 -11.23 0.56 -11.80
CA ALA A 207 -11.72 1.32 -12.96
C ALA A 207 -12.57 0.44 -13.89
N ARG A 208 -12.16 -0.81 -14.12
CA ARG A 208 -12.93 -1.78 -14.91
C ARG A 208 -14.26 -2.11 -14.25
N ASP A 209 -14.27 -2.40 -12.95
CA ASP A 209 -15.49 -2.71 -12.19
C ASP A 209 -16.47 -1.54 -12.19
N ARG A 210 -15.95 -0.31 -12.12
CA ARG A 210 -16.79 0.89 -12.03
C ARG A 210 -17.33 1.38 -13.36
N PHE A 211 -16.55 1.29 -14.43
CA PHE A 211 -16.86 1.99 -15.69
C PHE A 211 -17.05 1.08 -16.89
N VAL A 212 -16.73 -0.21 -16.79
CA VAL A 212 -16.81 -1.14 -17.92
C VAL A 212 -17.78 -2.28 -17.66
N HIS A 213 -17.49 -3.13 -16.68
CA HIS A 213 -18.31 -4.26 -16.30
C HIS A 213 -18.23 -4.46 -14.78
N GLN A 214 -19.34 -4.29 -14.09
CA GLN A 214 -19.46 -4.54 -12.67
C GLN A 214 -19.61 -6.05 -12.44
N GLU A 215 -18.46 -6.73 -12.20
CA GLU A 215 -18.39 -8.18 -12.06
C GLU A 215 -17.55 -8.57 -10.83
N PHE A 216 -17.96 -9.66 -10.16
CA PHE A 216 -17.18 -10.21 -9.06
C PHE A 216 -15.73 -10.54 -9.46
N ALA A 217 -15.50 -10.95 -10.73
CA ALA A 217 -14.16 -11.25 -11.24
C ALA A 217 -13.18 -10.09 -11.03
N ASN A 218 -13.60 -8.83 -11.24
CA ASN A 218 -12.75 -7.65 -11.02
C ASN A 218 -12.32 -7.52 -9.57
N ARG A 219 -13.22 -7.77 -8.64
CA ARG A 219 -12.97 -7.74 -7.19
C ARG A 219 -12.12 -8.93 -6.75
N ALA A 220 -12.31 -10.10 -7.38
CA ALA A 220 -11.59 -11.33 -7.05
C ALA A 220 -10.07 -11.24 -7.26
N TRP A 221 -9.59 -10.45 -8.23
CA TRP A 221 -8.16 -10.21 -8.42
C TRP A 221 -7.71 -8.84 -7.93
N GLY A 222 -8.56 -7.82 -8.03
CA GLY A 222 -8.22 -6.46 -7.63
C GLY A 222 -8.02 -6.31 -6.13
N LEU A 223 -8.92 -6.85 -5.30
CA LEU A 223 -8.80 -6.74 -3.84
C LEU A 223 -7.56 -7.45 -3.27
N PRO A 224 -7.26 -8.72 -3.62
CA PRO A 224 -6.02 -9.34 -3.15
C PRO A 224 -4.77 -8.56 -3.57
N LEU A 225 -4.73 -8.05 -4.80
CA LEU A 225 -3.61 -7.30 -5.31
C LEU A 225 -3.44 -5.95 -4.59
N TYR A 226 -4.54 -5.28 -4.28
CA TYR A 226 -4.58 -4.06 -3.47
C TYR A 226 -4.00 -4.28 -2.07
N TYR A 227 -4.53 -5.26 -1.32
CA TYR A 227 -4.05 -5.52 0.04
C TYR A 227 -2.61 -6.05 0.06
N LEU A 228 -2.20 -6.85 -0.93
CA LEU A 228 -0.80 -7.23 -1.12
C LEU A 228 0.08 -5.99 -1.31
N ALA A 229 -0.32 -5.05 -2.16
CA ALA A 229 0.41 -3.81 -2.41
C ALA A 229 0.62 -3.02 -1.11
N LEU A 230 -0.45 -2.84 -0.31
CA LEU A 230 -0.38 -2.09 0.95
C LEU A 230 0.48 -2.80 2.00
N VAL A 231 0.43 -4.14 2.09
CA VAL A 231 1.31 -4.91 2.98
C VAL A 231 2.78 -4.76 2.57
N LEU A 232 3.10 -4.83 1.26
CA LEU A 232 4.47 -4.61 0.77
C LEU A 232 4.98 -3.20 1.10
N LEU A 233 4.14 -2.18 0.91
CA LEU A 233 4.48 -0.81 1.28
C LEU A 233 4.59 -0.64 2.81
N ALA A 234 3.73 -1.30 3.58
CA ALA A 234 3.78 -1.29 5.05
C ALA A 234 5.06 -1.93 5.62
N LEU A 235 5.62 -2.93 4.94
CA LEU A 235 6.88 -3.57 5.31
C LEU A 235 8.12 -2.75 4.92
N SER A 236 7.99 -1.83 3.97
CA SER A 236 9.13 -1.11 3.39
C SER A 236 9.97 -0.31 4.39
N PRO A 237 9.42 0.31 5.47
CA PRO A 237 10.23 1.02 6.46
C PRO A 237 11.27 0.13 7.14
N SER A 238 10.91 -1.10 7.50
CA SER A 238 11.83 -2.04 8.18
C SER A 238 12.97 -2.52 7.27
N VAL A 239 12.76 -2.53 5.96
CA VAL A 239 13.77 -2.97 5.00
C VAL A 239 14.71 -1.82 4.62
N ILE A 240 14.19 -0.58 4.54
CA ILE A 240 15.02 0.63 4.32
C ILE A 240 15.94 0.89 5.51
N SER A 241 15.47 0.70 6.74
CA SER A 241 16.28 0.95 7.94
C SER A 241 17.43 -0.04 8.14
N ARG A 242 17.44 -1.16 7.42
CA ARG A 242 18.47 -2.22 7.49
C ARG A 242 19.54 -2.13 6.40
N GLY A 243 19.34 -1.33 5.36
CA GLY A 243 20.26 -1.11 4.23
C GLY A 243 20.99 0.21 4.36
#